data_6f5686f820953d798e737ea8e0f7936c
#
_entry.id   6f5686f820953d798e737ea8e0f7936c
#
_cell.length_a   1.000
_cell.length_b   1.000
_cell.length_c   1.000
_cell.angle_alpha   90.00
_cell.angle_beta   90.00
_cell.angle_gamma   90.00
#
_symmetry.space_group_name_H-M   'P 1'
#
loop_
_entity.id
_entity.type
_entity.pdbx_description
1 polymer ?
#
loop_
_entity_poly.entity_id
_entity_poly.type
_entity_poly.pdbx_seq_one_letter_code
_entity_poly.pdbx_strand_id
1 'polypeptide(L)'
;MNNKEFISRLAQRTGYSQVPTQRMVTNVIDAMSDAFQDGDCLSIDGVGLFEVKKKMERVMVSPTTQQRMLVPPKLVLGFKPIAAWKERIKKGGDADE
;
A
#
# COMPACT_ATOMS: atom_id res chain seq x y z
N MET A 1 -8.41 -13.08 -0.28
CA MET A 1 -9.60 -12.21 -0.10
C MET A 1 -9.55 -11.08 -1.11
N ASN A 2 -10.61 -10.91 -1.88
CA ASN A 2 -10.70 -9.83 -2.86
C ASN A 2 -11.43 -8.61 -2.26
N ASN A 3 -11.55 -7.55 -3.04
CA ASN A 3 -12.21 -6.31 -2.58
C ASN A 3 -13.66 -6.56 -2.15
N LYS A 4 -14.39 -7.35 -2.92
CA LYS A 4 -15.80 -7.63 -2.65
C LYS A 4 -15.97 -8.36 -1.31
N GLU A 5 -15.14 -9.35 -1.04
CA GLU A 5 -15.17 -10.08 0.23
C GLU A 5 -14.77 -9.20 1.39
N PHE A 6 -13.75 -8.37 1.20
CA PHE A 6 -13.28 -7.44 2.22
C PHE A 6 -14.38 -6.45 2.60
N ILE A 7 -15.04 -5.86 1.61
CA ILE A 7 -16.14 -4.91 1.85
C ILE A 7 -17.30 -5.58 2.57
N SER A 8 -17.63 -6.82 2.19
CA SER A 8 -18.69 -7.57 2.86
C SER A 8 -18.39 -7.79 4.34
N ARG A 9 -17.17 -8.21 4.66
CA ARG A 9 -16.75 -8.43 6.05
C ARG A 9 -16.72 -7.13 6.84
N LEU A 10 -16.25 -6.06 6.22
CA LEU A 10 -16.18 -4.74 6.87
C LEU A 10 -17.59 -4.21 7.15
N ALA A 11 -18.52 -4.37 6.23
CA ALA A 11 -19.90 -3.98 6.41
C ALA A 11 -20.54 -4.71 7.59
N GLN A 12 -20.27 -6.01 7.74
CA GLN A 12 -20.77 -6.79 8.86
C GLN A 12 -20.22 -6.30 10.19
N ARG A 13 -18.92 -5.94 10.24
CA ARG A 13 -18.29 -5.46 11.48
C ARG A 13 -18.78 -4.09 11.89
N THR A 14 -19.06 -3.22 10.94
CA THR A 14 -19.45 -1.83 11.22
C THR A 14 -20.96 -1.65 11.34
N GLY A 15 -21.75 -2.61 10.87
CA GLY A 15 -23.20 -2.52 10.89
C GLY A 15 -23.78 -1.70 9.75
N TYR A 16 -22.96 -1.25 8.81
CA TYR A 16 -23.43 -0.55 7.61
C TYR A 16 -23.71 -1.52 6.48
N SER A 17 -24.55 -1.11 5.53
CA SER A 17 -24.74 -1.88 4.31
C SER A 17 -23.51 -1.79 3.40
N GLN A 18 -23.46 -2.64 2.37
CA GLN A 18 -22.28 -2.73 1.50
C GLN A 18 -22.02 -1.46 0.70
N VAL A 19 -23.07 -0.79 0.21
CA VAL A 19 -22.89 0.41 -0.61
C VAL A 19 -22.25 1.56 0.15
N PRO A 20 -22.75 1.97 1.34
CA PRO A 20 -22.06 2.98 2.14
C PRO A 20 -20.64 2.57 2.56
N THR A 21 -20.43 1.29 2.88
CA THR A 21 -19.12 0.78 3.26
C THR A 21 -18.12 0.92 2.10
N GLN A 22 -18.52 0.54 0.90
CA GLN A 22 -17.68 0.68 -0.30
C GLN A 22 -17.34 2.15 -0.54
N ARG A 23 -18.31 3.04 -0.36
CA ARG A 23 -18.11 4.47 -0.57
C ARG A 23 -17.10 5.05 0.42
N MET A 24 -17.19 4.66 1.69
CA MET A 24 -16.24 5.11 2.71
C MET A 24 -14.83 4.62 2.43
N VAL A 25 -14.69 3.36 2.03
CA VAL A 25 -13.38 2.78 1.68
C VAL A 25 -12.79 3.49 0.46
N THR A 26 -13.59 3.75 -0.55
CA THR A 26 -13.15 4.49 -1.74
C THR A 26 -12.67 5.89 -1.38
N ASN A 27 -13.38 6.59 -0.50
CA ASN A 27 -12.98 7.93 -0.05
C ASN A 27 -11.63 7.90 0.67
N VAL A 28 -11.40 6.90 1.51
CA VAL A 28 -10.11 6.74 2.19
C VAL A 28 -9.00 6.49 1.19
N ILE A 29 -9.22 5.61 0.24
CA ILE A 29 -8.22 5.27 -0.79
C ILE A 29 -7.90 6.50 -1.65
N ASP A 30 -8.91 7.27 -2.03
CA ASP A 30 -8.70 8.48 -2.83
C ASP A 30 -7.87 9.52 -2.07
N ALA A 31 -8.14 9.70 -0.78
CA ALA A 31 -7.35 10.60 0.06
C ALA A 31 -5.90 10.14 0.16
N MET A 32 -5.68 8.83 0.30
CA MET A 32 -4.34 8.26 0.32
C MET A 32 -3.62 8.48 -1.02
N SER A 33 -4.31 8.26 -2.13
CA SER A 33 -3.75 8.50 -3.47
C SER A 33 -3.30 9.94 -3.65
N ASP A 34 -4.10 10.89 -3.21
CA ASP A 34 -3.76 12.31 -3.30
C ASP A 34 -2.49 12.63 -2.51
N ALA A 35 -2.39 12.11 -1.29
CA ALA A 35 -1.19 12.31 -0.46
C ALA A 35 0.05 11.72 -1.12
N PHE A 36 -0.05 10.52 -1.68
CA PHE A 36 1.09 9.85 -2.32
C PHE A 36 1.52 10.56 -3.60
N GLN A 37 0.58 11.09 -4.37
CA GLN A 37 0.91 11.87 -5.57
C GLN A 37 1.69 13.14 -5.23
N ASP A 38 1.40 13.74 -4.08
CA ASP A 38 2.14 14.90 -3.58
C ASP A 38 3.50 14.52 -2.98
N GLY A 39 3.80 13.24 -2.89
CA GLY A 39 5.06 12.75 -2.31
C GLY A 39 5.08 12.73 -0.80
N ASP A 40 3.92 12.83 -0.16
CA ASP A 40 3.80 12.81 1.28
C ASP A 40 3.86 11.39 1.83
N CYS A 41 4.52 11.25 2.99
CA CYS A 41 4.44 10.01 3.76
C CYS A 41 3.18 10.05 4.61
N LEU A 42 2.59 8.87 4.83
CA LEU A 42 1.36 8.76 5.60
C LEU A 42 1.53 7.74 6.71
N SER A 43 1.41 8.20 7.96
CA SER A 43 1.41 7.30 9.12
C SER A 43 -0.03 7.11 9.58
N ILE A 44 -0.47 5.86 9.62
CA ILE A 44 -1.82 5.51 10.07
C ILE A 44 -1.70 4.67 11.34
N ASP A 45 -2.28 5.17 12.43
CA ASP A 45 -2.27 4.46 13.70
C ASP A 45 -2.98 3.11 13.55
N GLY A 46 -2.34 2.07 14.04
CA GLY A 46 -2.89 0.72 13.94
C GLY A 46 -2.66 0.04 12.60
N VAL A 47 -2.07 0.71 11.62
CA VAL A 47 -1.81 0.16 10.29
C VAL A 47 -0.32 0.13 9.99
N GLY A 48 0.33 1.27 9.99
CA GLY A 48 1.74 1.38 9.69
C GLY A 48 2.09 2.67 9.00
N LEU A 49 3.23 2.67 8.33
CA LEU A 49 3.76 3.85 7.64
C LEU A 49 3.85 3.58 6.15
N PHE A 50 3.22 4.45 5.37
CA PHE A 50 3.39 4.48 3.93
C PHE A 50 4.44 5.55 3.60
N GLU A 51 5.53 5.14 2.97
CA GLU A 51 6.61 6.03 2.58
C GLU A 51 6.63 6.20 1.07
N VAL A 52 6.74 7.45 0.63
CA VAL A 52 6.96 7.74 -0.78
C VAL A 52 8.41 8.15 -0.95
N LYS A 53 9.16 7.37 -1.72
CA LYS A 53 10.57 7.63 -1.99
C LYS A 53 10.73 8.12 -3.41
N LYS A 54 11.47 9.20 -3.58
CA LYS A 54 11.80 9.72 -4.90
C LYS A 54 13.10 9.11 -5.35
N LYS A 55 13.06 8.33 -6.43
CA LYS A 55 14.25 7.81 -7.07
C LYS A 55 14.72 8.82 -8.10
N MET A 56 15.98 9.21 -7.97
CA MET A 56 16.59 10.16 -8.89
C MET A 56 16.79 9.51 -10.26
N GLU A 57 16.88 10.38 -11.27
CA GLU A 57 17.28 10.00 -12.61
C GLU A 57 18.63 9.28 -12.57
N ARG A 58 18.74 8.18 -13.30
CA ARG A 58 19.97 7.39 -13.34
C ARG A 58 20.18 6.80 -14.72
N VAL A 59 21.44 6.52 -15.04
CA VAL A 59 21.81 5.84 -16.29
C VAL A 59 22.00 4.36 -16.01
N MET A 60 21.31 3.53 -16.77
CA MET A 60 21.47 2.07 -16.69
C MET A 60 22.02 1.56 -18.01
N VAL A 61 22.85 0.51 -17.94
CA VAL A 61 23.37 -0.16 -19.13
C VAL A 61 22.58 -1.45 -19.32
N SER A 62 21.99 -1.61 -20.51
CA SER A 62 21.29 -2.84 -20.83
C SER A 62 22.29 -3.99 -20.96
N PRO A 63 22.09 -5.12 -20.23
CA PRO A 63 23.01 -6.25 -20.29
C PRO A 63 23.01 -6.98 -21.63
N THR A 64 21.93 -6.84 -22.42
CA THR A 64 21.82 -7.51 -23.71
C THR A 64 22.42 -6.70 -24.88
N THR A 65 22.19 -5.39 -24.87
CA THR A 65 22.61 -4.51 -25.96
C THR A 65 23.79 -3.63 -25.60
N GLN A 66 24.12 -3.54 -24.31
CA GLN A 66 25.14 -2.66 -23.74
C GLN A 66 24.90 -1.18 -24.06
N GLN A 67 23.67 -0.84 -24.40
CA GLN A 67 23.28 0.54 -24.62
C GLN A 67 22.94 1.21 -23.28
N ARG A 68 23.34 2.46 -23.17
CA ARG A 68 22.99 3.28 -22.00
C ARG A 68 21.54 3.75 -22.13
N MET A 69 20.77 3.51 -21.08
CA MET A 69 19.39 3.94 -21.02
C MET A 69 19.22 4.89 -19.87
N LEU A 70 18.52 5.99 -20.11
CA LEU A 70 18.20 6.96 -19.09
C LEU A 70 16.91 6.53 -18.39
N VAL A 71 17.02 6.25 -17.08
CA VAL A 71 15.83 5.95 -16.27
C VAL A 71 15.34 7.24 -15.66
N PRO A 72 14.11 7.67 -16.00
CA PRO A 72 13.59 8.93 -15.46
C PRO A 72 13.35 8.85 -13.95
N PRO A 73 13.33 9.98 -13.25
CA PRO A 73 12.98 9.99 -11.82
C PRO A 73 11.56 9.52 -11.63
N LYS A 74 11.31 8.80 -10.54
CA LYS A 74 9.98 8.31 -10.22
C LYS A 74 9.76 8.23 -8.72
N LEU A 75 8.49 8.24 -8.33
CA LEU A 75 8.09 8.03 -6.95
C LEU A 75 7.82 6.54 -6.75
N VAL A 76 8.32 6.00 -5.65
CA VAL A 76 8.12 4.60 -5.27
C VAL A 76 7.43 4.56 -3.92
N LEU A 77 6.32 3.83 -3.86
CA LEU A 77 5.56 3.66 -2.62
C LEU A 77 6.07 2.43 -1.87
N GLY A 78 6.46 2.62 -0.61
CA GLY A 78 6.80 1.53 0.29
C GLY A 78 5.86 1.51 1.48
N PHE A 79 5.63 0.33 2.04
CA PHE A 79 4.78 0.18 3.21
C PHE A 79 5.53 -0.56 4.30
N LYS A 80 5.50 0.02 5.52
CA LYS A 80 6.06 -0.61 6.71
C LYS A 80 4.92 -0.86 7.71
N PRO A 81 4.51 -2.12 7.90
CA PRO A 81 3.43 -2.42 8.83
C PRO A 81 3.88 -2.22 10.29
N ILE A 82 2.91 -2.00 11.17
CA ILE A 82 3.20 -1.91 12.60
C ILE A 82 3.65 -3.27 13.15
N ALA A 83 4.39 -3.24 14.27
CA ALA A 83 4.91 -4.45 14.88
C ALA A 83 3.80 -5.43 15.28
N ALA A 84 2.67 -4.91 15.77
CA ALA A 84 1.54 -5.76 16.17
C ALA A 84 1.02 -6.61 15.01
N TRP A 85 0.95 -6.05 13.80
CA TRP A 85 0.53 -6.80 12.62
C TRP A 85 1.55 -7.86 12.23
N LYS A 86 2.83 -7.51 12.29
CA LYS A 86 3.91 -8.47 12.00
C LYS A 86 3.84 -9.67 12.93
N GLU A 87 3.64 -9.44 14.23
CA GLU A 87 3.53 -10.51 15.21
C GLU A 87 2.30 -11.37 14.99
N ARG A 88 1.16 -10.76 14.68
CA ARG A 88 -0.08 -11.50 14.43
C ARG A 88 0.04 -12.39 13.21
N ILE A 89 0.63 -11.88 12.14
CA ILE A 89 0.85 -12.65 10.91
C ILE A 89 1.84 -13.78 11.17
N LYS A 90 2.91 -13.48 11.89
CA LYS A 90 3.94 -14.47 12.23
C LYS A 90 3.35 -15.62 13.05
N LYS A 91 2.54 -15.32 14.06
CA LYS A 91 1.89 -16.35 14.87
C LYS A 91 0.93 -17.21 14.04
N GLY A 92 0.16 -16.58 13.15
CA GLY A 92 -0.71 -17.31 12.24
C GLY A 92 0.07 -18.16 11.26
N GLY A 93 1.20 -17.64 10.73
CA GLY A 93 2.06 -18.36 9.82
C GLY A 93 2.77 -19.53 10.49
N ASP A 94 3.23 -19.34 11.72
CA ASP A 94 3.92 -20.39 12.48
C ASP A 94 3.00 -21.60 12.73
N ALA A 95 1.71 -21.37 12.83
CA ALA A 95 0.74 -22.44 13.00
C ALA A 95 0.63 -23.32 11.76
N ASP A 96 0.95 -22.77 10.58
CA ASP A 96 0.88 -23.47 9.31
C ASP A 96 2.20 -24.16 8.94
N GLU A 97 3.24 -23.87 9.66
CA GLU A 97 4.54 -24.51 9.49
C GLU A 97 4.63 -25.78 10.33
#